data_b370ac97f78f5934893869e5efbcdbed
#
_entry.id   b370ac97f78f5934893869e5efbcdbed
#
_cell.length_a   1.000
_cell.length_b   1.000
_cell.length_c   1.000
_cell.angle_alpha   90.00
_cell.angle_beta   90.00
_cell.angle_gamma   90.00
#
_symmetry.space_group_name_H-M   'P 1'
#
loop_
_entity.id
_entity.type
_entity.pdbx_description
1 polymer ?
#
loop_
_entity_poly.entity_id
_entity_poly.type
_entity_poly.pdbx_seq_one_letter_code
_entity_poly.pdbx_strand_id
1 'polypeptide(L)'
;STILRSRTLRSLSKSRLVTTDFIVREAYTPSRRPESDKAVDIRVNEFFANIYGTDYTLCMRGYGNWSYRFYQTLACGRIPVIVDTECVLPNTGSIDWKKYCIWVTPNELDRIGEIIRSFHHSISDRDFIHLQVECRNLWKRLFTPAGFFPQLRCVLEQGRPSR
;
A
#
# COMPACT_ATOMS: atom_id res chain seq x y z
N SER A 1 -13.47 -9.11 4.60
CA SER A 1 -12.21 -8.83 3.87
C SER A 1 -11.88 -9.91 2.83
N THR A 2 -12.13 -11.18 3.09
CA THR A 2 -11.79 -12.30 2.19
C THR A 2 -12.57 -12.23 0.86
N ILE A 3 -13.87 -11.94 0.88
CA ILE A 3 -14.70 -11.82 -0.33
C ILE A 3 -14.18 -10.68 -1.21
N LEU A 4 -13.94 -9.52 -0.62
CA LEU A 4 -13.43 -8.34 -1.34
C LEU A 4 -12.08 -8.66 -2.00
N ARG A 5 -11.16 -9.29 -1.25
CA ARG A 5 -9.85 -9.71 -1.76
C ARG A 5 -9.99 -10.70 -2.92
N SER A 6 -10.79 -11.74 -2.77
CA SER A 6 -11.00 -12.72 -3.83
C SER A 6 -11.59 -12.11 -5.11
N ARG A 7 -12.55 -11.17 -4.97
CA ARG A 7 -13.12 -10.45 -6.10
C ARG A 7 -12.07 -9.61 -6.80
N THR A 8 -11.28 -8.84 -6.06
CA THR A 8 -10.22 -7.99 -6.61
C THR A 8 -9.16 -8.80 -7.35
N LEU A 9 -8.64 -9.86 -6.73
CA LEU A 9 -7.63 -10.72 -7.35
C LEU A 9 -8.17 -11.39 -8.62
N ARG A 10 -9.40 -11.87 -8.59
CA ARG A 10 -10.07 -12.47 -9.76
C ARG A 10 -10.23 -11.46 -10.90
N SER A 11 -10.65 -10.24 -10.59
CA SER A 11 -10.80 -9.19 -11.60
C SER A 11 -9.47 -8.85 -12.26
N LEU A 12 -8.41 -8.64 -11.45
CA LEU A 12 -7.07 -8.36 -11.97
C LEU A 12 -6.50 -9.53 -12.78
N SER A 13 -6.64 -10.78 -12.32
CA SER A 13 -6.14 -11.97 -13.03
C SER A 13 -6.84 -12.19 -14.38
N LYS A 14 -8.08 -11.72 -14.55
CA LYS A 14 -8.81 -11.79 -15.82
C LYS A 14 -8.53 -10.62 -16.75
N SER A 15 -7.96 -9.54 -16.23
CA SER A 15 -7.68 -8.36 -17.02
C SER A 15 -6.51 -8.60 -17.97
N ARG A 16 -6.69 -8.24 -19.24
CA ARG A 16 -5.61 -8.21 -20.24
C ARG A 16 -4.90 -6.86 -20.29
N LEU A 17 -5.31 -5.91 -19.45
CA LEU A 17 -4.84 -4.54 -19.46
C LEU A 17 -3.65 -4.31 -18.53
N VAL A 18 -3.42 -5.25 -17.61
CA VAL A 18 -2.36 -5.20 -16.60
C VAL A 18 -1.72 -6.59 -16.47
N THR A 19 -0.42 -6.63 -16.22
CA THR A 19 0.28 -7.86 -15.83
C THR A 19 0.27 -7.96 -14.31
N THR A 20 -0.07 -9.14 -13.79
CA THR A 20 -0.15 -9.37 -12.34
C THR A 20 0.91 -10.35 -11.87
N ASP A 21 1.52 -10.05 -10.74
CA ASP A 21 2.45 -10.92 -10.02
C ASP A 21 1.92 -11.17 -8.60
N PHE A 22 1.09 -12.22 -8.45
CA PHE A 22 0.48 -12.58 -7.19
C PHE A 22 1.17 -13.79 -6.55
N ILE A 23 1.68 -13.61 -5.34
CA ILE A 23 2.12 -14.72 -4.50
C ILE A 23 0.94 -15.20 -3.67
N VAL A 24 0.31 -16.29 -4.12
CA VAL A 24 -0.81 -16.91 -3.42
C VAL A 24 -0.29 -18.02 -2.49
N ARG A 25 -0.68 -17.97 -1.22
CA ARG A 25 -0.31 -18.96 -0.21
C ARG A 25 -1.56 -19.65 0.31
N GLU A 26 -1.48 -20.94 0.56
CA GLU A 26 -2.59 -21.75 1.06
C GLU A 26 -3.00 -21.37 2.49
N ALA A 27 -2.05 -20.95 3.30
CA ALA A 27 -2.31 -20.54 4.67
C ALA A 27 -1.69 -19.17 4.98
N TYR A 28 -2.42 -18.37 5.74
CA TYR A 28 -1.84 -17.21 6.39
C TYR A 28 -1.05 -17.69 7.61
N THR A 29 0.25 -17.68 7.50
CA THR A 29 1.10 -17.83 8.67
C THR A 29 1.46 -16.46 9.23
N PRO A 30 1.28 -16.26 10.53
CA PRO A 30 2.15 -16.80 11.53
C PRO A 30 1.62 -18.13 12.01
N SER A 31 2.20 -19.20 11.51
CA SER A 31 1.88 -20.52 11.99
C SER A 31 2.20 -20.63 13.47
N ARG A 32 1.39 -21.36 14.20
CA ARG A 32 1.68 -21.79 15.57
C ARG A 32 2.93 -22.68 15.69
N ARG A 33 3.66 -22.88 14.60
CA ARG A 33 4.95 -23.58 14.57
C ARG A 33 6.05 -22.55 14.40
N PRO A 34 7.08 -22.56 15.26
CA PRO A 34 8.25 -21.75 15.05
C PRO A 34 8.89 -22.15 13.72
N GLU A 35 8.94 -21.21 12.79
CA GLU A 35 9.70 -21.38 11.56
C GLU A 35 11.17 -21.17 11.86
N SER A 36 12.05 -21.83 11.09
CA SER A 36 13.46 -21.49 11.15
C SER A 36 13.67 -20.05 10.67
N ASP A 37 14.62 -19.34 11.26
CA ASP A 37 14.98 -17.98 10.87
C ASP A 37 15.22 -17.87 9.37
N LYS A 38 15.85 -18.88 8.78
CA LYS A 38 16.09 -18.97 7.34
C LYS A 38 14.79 -19.01 6.50
N ALA A 39 13.73 -19.67 6.99
CA ALA A 39 12.45 -19.71 6.29
C ALA A 39 11.73 -18.36 6.37
N VAL A 40 11.88 -17.64 7.48
CA VAL A 40 11.36 -16.28 7.66
C VAL A 40 12.09 -15.33 6.71
N ASP A 41 13.42 -15.39 6.62
CA ASP A 41 14.23 -14.54 5.73
C ASP A 41 13.87 -14.75 4.26
N ILE A 42 13.67 -16.00 3.82
CA ILE A 42 13.24 -16.29 2.45
C ILE A 42 11.90 -15.62 2.15
N ARG A 43 10.93 -15.71 3.04
CA ARG A 43 9.60 -15.10 2.84
C ARG A 43 9.64 -13.58 2.84
N VAL A 44 10.45 -12.99 3.70
CA VAL A 44 10.65 -11.54 3.75
C VAL A 44 11.28 -11.04 2.46
N ASN A 45 12.31 -11.73 1.98
CA ASN A 45 12.98 -11.38 0.73
C ASN A 45 12.05 -11.53 -0.48
N GLU A 46 11.29 -12.64 -0.56
CA GLU A 46 10.28 -12.85 -1.61
C GLU A 46 9.19 -11.78 -1.59
N PHE A 47 8.74 -11.39 -0.40
CA PHE A 47 7.75 -10.33 -0.22
C PHE A 47 8.24 -8.97 -0.74
N PHE A 48 9.46 -8.58 -0.38
CA PHE A 48 10.02 -7.32 -0.85
C PHE A 48 10.40 -7.38 -2.33
N ALA A 49 10.91 -8.51 -2.82
CA ALA A 49 11.19 -8.71 -4.25
C ALA A 49 9.92 -8.53 -5.10
N ASN A 50 8.78 -9.08 -4.65
CA ASN A 50 7.48 -8.88 -5.30
C ASN A 50 7.07 -7.39 -5.36
N ILE A 51 7.25 -6.63 -4.27
CA ILE A 51 6.96 -5.19 -4.28
C ILE A 51 7.91 -4.43 -5.22
N TYR A 52 9.21 -4.73 -5.17
CA TYR A 52 10.21 -4.06 -6.01
C TYR A 52 10.09 -4.43 -7.50
N GLY A 53 9.63 -5.64 -7.80
CA GLY A 53 9.43 -6.13 -9.16
C GLY A 53 8.19 -5.59 -9.86
N THR A 54 7.33 -4.83 -9.16
CA THR A 54 6.08 -4.31 -9.70
C THR A 54 6.00 -2.79 -9.59
N ASP A 55 5.32 -2.14 -10.52
CA ASP A 55 5.10 -0.69 -10.53
C ASP A 55 4.08 -0.26 -9.49
N TYR A 56 3.05 -1.08 -9.31
CA TYR A 56 1.90 -0.84 -8.46
C TYR A 56 1.71 -2.00 -7.48
N THR A 57 1.36 -1.69 -6.26
CA THR A 57 1.12 -2.72 -5.24
C THR A 57 -0.32 -2.64 -4.73
N LEU A 58 -1.06 -3.73 -4.82
CA LEU A 58 -2.42 -3.83 -4.31
C LEU A 58 -2.44 -3.80 -2.78
N CYS A 59 -3.06 -2.77 -2.23
CA CYS A 59 -3.17 -2.52 -0.80
C CYS A 59 -4.64 -2.67 -0.36
N MET A 60 -4.94 -3.77 0.29
CA MET A 60 -6.28 -4.08 0.79
C MET A 60 -6.25 -4.20 2.30
N ARG A 61 -7.40 -3.88 2.93
CA ARG A 61 -7.56 -4.10 4.37
C ARG A 61 -7.25 -5.54 4.76
N GLY A 62 -6.61 -5.66 5.92
CA GLY A 62 -6.40 -6.94 6.56
C GLY A 62 -7.57 -7.34 7.46
N TYR A 63 -7.27 -7.82 8.66
CA TYR A 63 -8.24 -8.12 9.71
C TYR A 63 -8.91 -6.84 10.22
N GLY A 64 -8.12 -5.80 10.50
CA GLY A 64 -8.60 -4.44 10.77
C GLY A 64 -8.86 -3.64 9.48
N ASN A 65 -9.43 -2.42 9.61
CA ASN A 65 -9.70 -1.54 8.46
C ASN A 65 -8.45 -0.74 8.04
N TRP A 66 -7.33 -1.40 7.85
CA TRP A 66 -6.05 -0.82 7.46
C TRP A 66 -5.17 -1.87 6.77
N SER A 67 -4.12 -1.44 6.07
CA SER A 67 -3.23 -2.29 5.30
C SER A 67 -1.76 -2.01 5.66
N TYR A 68 -1.06 -2.98 6.23
CA TYR A 68 0.41 -2.90 6.39
C TYR A 68 1.11 -2.74 5.04
N ARG A 69 0.58 -3.41 4.01
CA ARG A 69 1.16 -3.37 2.67
C ARG A 69 1.21 -1.96 2.09
N PHE A 70 0.27 -1.09 2.46
CA PHE A 70 0.29 0.32 2.08
C PHE A 70 1.58 1.01 2.54
N TYR A 71 1.93 0.89 3.81
CA TYR A 71 3.16 1.49 4.36
C TYR A 71 4.42 0.86 3.80
N GLN A 72 4.41 -0.45 3.57
CA GLN A 72 5.52 -1.18 2.98
C GLN A 72 5.73 -0.79 1.51
N THR A 73 4.66 -0.55 0.77
CA THR A 73 4.70 -0.06 -0.61
C THR A 73 5.35 1.31 -0.69
N LEU A 74 4.92 2.25 0.14
CA LEU A 74 5.55 3.57 0.25
C LEU A 74 7.03 3.47 0.66
N ALA A 75 7.34 2.57 1.62
CA ALA A 75 8.72 2.31 2.04
C ALA A 75 9.61 1.82 0.90
N CYS A 76 9.06 1.08 -0.04
CA CYS A 76 9.77 0.59 -1.23
C CYS A 76 9.78 1.61 -2.39
N GLY A 77 9.17 2.79 -2.23
CA GLY A 77 9.02 3.77 -3.31
C GLY A 77 8.21 3.20 -4.46
N ARG A 78 7.11 2.52 -4.16
CA ARG A 78 6.14 2.03 -5.15
C ARG A 78 4.80 2.69 -4.93
N ILE A 79 3.94 2.68 -5.95
CA ILE A 79 2.65 3.36 -5.93
C ILE A 79 1.57 2.40 -5.41
N PRO A 80 0.89 2.73 -4.30
CA PRO A 80 -0.19 1.88 -3.79
C PRO A 80 -1.43 1.94 -4.67
N VAL A 81 -2.07 0.80 -4.88
CA VAL A 81 -3.46 0.70 -5.35
C VAL A 81 -4.33 0.38 -4.15
N ILE A 82 -5.08 1.35 -3.67
CA ILE A 82 -5.93 1.20 -2.48
C ILE A 82 -7.33 0.79 -2.91
N VAL A 83 -7.81 -0.30 -2.34
CA VAL A 83 -9.25 -0.60 -2.36
C VAL A 83 -9.89 0.08 -1.17
N ASP A 84 -10.67 1.11 -1.44
CA ASP A 84 -11.32 1.93 -0.43
C ASP A 84 -12.35 1.11 0.37
N THR A 85 -12.16 1.07 1.65
CA THR A 85 -13.07 0.46 2.63
C THR A 85 -13.35 1.44 3.75
N GLU A 86 -13.36 2.73 3.44
CA GLU A 86 -13.51 3.83 4.40
C GLU A 86 -12.39 3.82 5.46
N CYS A 87 -11.19 3.41 5.07
CA CYS A 87 -10.05 3.44 5.97
C CYS A 87 -9.54 4.87 6.14
N VAL A 88 -9.27 5.24 7.38
CA VAL A 88 -8.66 6.54 7.70
C VAL A 88 -7.14 6.39 7.61
N LEU A 89 -6.53 7.10 6.67
CA LEU A 89 -5.08 7.20 6.55
C LEU A 89 -4.56 8.31 7.48
N PRO A 90 -3.32 8.21 7.97
CA PRO A 90 -2.75 9.23 8.86
C PRO A 90 -2.60 10.58 8.15
N ASN A 91 -2.66 11.66 8.94
CA ASN A 91 -2.43 13.03 8.46
C ASN A 91 -3.31 13.49 7.28
N THR A 92 -4.54 12.96 7.18
CA THR A 92 -5.48 13.33 6.08
C THR A 92 -5.82 14.81 6.04
N GLY A 93 -5.68 15.54 7.17
CA GLY A 93 -5.85 16.99 7.22
C GLY A 93 -4.74 17.79 6.51
N SER A 94 -3.58 17.19 6.28
CA SER A 94 -2.41 17.83 5.67
C SER A 94 -1.89 17.11 4.42
N ILE A 95 -2.36 15.88 4.16
CA ILE A 95 -1.91 15.05 3.04
C ILE A 95 -3.11 14.60 2.23
N ASP A 96 -3.12 15.00 0.97
CA ASP A 96 -4.04 14.46 -0.03
C ASP A 96 -3.49 13.12 -0.56
N TRP A 97 -3.89 12.03 0.07
CA TRP A 97 -3.44 10.69 -0.28
C TRP A 97 -3.79 10.26 -1.70
N LYS A 98 -4.82 10.87 -2.31
CA LYS A 98 -5.19 10.57 -3.70
C LYS A 98 -4.13 11.00 -4.71
N LYS A 99 -3.20 11.87 -4.33
CA LYS A 99 -2.04 12.25 -5.16
C LYS A 99 -0.95 11.18 -5.20
N TYR A 100 -0.94 10.27 -4.23
CA TYR A 100 0.12 9.27 -4.06
C TYR A 100 -0.34 7.83 -4.34
N CYS A 101 -1.63 7.63 -4.61
CA CYS A 101 -2.23 6.30 -4.71
C CYS A 101 -3.25 6.25 -5.84
N ILE A 102 -3.39 5.08 -6.46
CA ILE A 102 -4.58 4.76 -7.23
C ILE A 102 -5.67 4.36 -6.25
N TRP A 103 -6.81 5.03 -6.30
CA TRP A 103 -7.93 4.84 -5.40
C TRP A 103 -9.08 4.15 -6.10
N VAL A 104 -9.51 2.99 -5.60
CA VAL A 104 -10.54 2.16 -6.21
C VAL A 104 -11.64 1.87 -5.19
N THR A 105 -12.87 2.18 -5.51
CA THR A 105 -14.01 1.84 -4.65
C THR A 105 -14.44 0.37 -4.82
N PRO A 106 -15.13 -0.23 -3.83
CA PRO A 106 -15.64 -1.60 -3.95
C PRO A 106 -16.56 -1.84 -5.17
N ASN A 107 -17.23 -0.79 -5.64
CA ASN A 107 -18.13 -0.87 -6.80
C ASN A 107 -17.36 -0.88 -8.14
N GLU A 108 -16.12 -0.44 -8.13
CA GLU A 108 -15.26 -0.33 -9.33
C GLU A 108 -14.31 -1.52 -9.50
N LEU A 109 -14.36 -2.51 -8.61
CA LEU A 109 -13.43 -3.64 -8.63
C LEU A 109 -13.42 -4.44 -9.92
N ASP A 110 -14.53 -4.51 -10.62
CA ASP A 110 -14.61 -5.24 -11.90
C ASP A 110 -13.88 -4.48 -13.03
N ARG A 111 -13.60 -3.18 -12.82
CA ARG A 111 -12.88 -2.31 -13.73
C ARG A 111 -11.49 -1.90 -13.22
N ILE A 112 -11.01 -2.54 -12.15
CA ILE A 112 -9.72 -2.15 -11.51
C ILE A 112 -8.54 -2.16 -12.49
N GLY A 113 -8.49 -3.10 -13.42
CA GLY A 113 -7.46 -3.14 -14.46
C GLY A 113 -7.52 -1.94 -15.42
N GLU A 114 -8.72 -1.47 -15.77
CA GLU A 114 -8.93 -0.26 -16.58
C GLU A 114 -8.47 0.99 -15.82
N ILE A 115 -8.81 1.08 -14.55
CA ILE A 115 -8.44 2.21 -13.68
C ILE A 115 -6.91 2.32 -13.56
N ILE A 116 -6.22 1.21 -13.29
CA ILE A 116 -4.76 1.17 -13.19
C ILE A 116 -4.13 1.58 -14.53
N ARG A 117 -4.60 1.03 -15.64
CA ARG A 117 -4.11 1.36 -16.97
C ARG A 117 -4.34 2.83 -17.30
N SER A 118 -5.55 3.34 -17.06
CA SER A 118 -5.89 4.75 -17.32
C SER A 118 -4.99 5.69 -16.51
N PHE A 119 -4.75 5.39 -15.25
CA PHE A 119 -3.82 6.15 -14.43
C PHE A 119 -2.41 6.13 -15.03
N HIS A 120 -1.90 4.94 -15.39
CA HIS A 120 -0.56 4.81 -15.97
C HIS A 120 -0.39 5.59 -17.28
N HIS A 121 -1.42 5.61 -18.13
CA HIS A 121 -1.41 6.39 -19.37
C HIS A 121 -1.64 7.90 -19.18
N SER A 122 -2.09 8.32 -18.01
CA SER A 122 -2.35 9.73 -17.71
C SER A 122 -1.12 10.50 -17.21
N ILE A 123 -0.04 9.79 -16.89
CA ILE A 123 1.21 10.38 -16.39
C ILE A 123 2.36 10.05 -17.33
N SER A 124 3.34 10.96 -17.45
CA SER A 124 4.57 10.69 -18.20
C SER A 124 5.49 9.74 -17.43
N ASP A 125 6.44 9.08 -18.13
CA ASP A 125 7.46 8.24 -17.48
C ASP A 125 8.26 9.02 -16.41
N ARG A 126 8.53 10.29 -16.67
CA ARG A 126 9.21 11.17 -15.73
C ARG A 126 8.36 11.40 -14.46
N ASP A 127 7.07 11.69 -14.61
CA ASP A 127 6.17 11.94 -13.50
C ASP A 127 5.90 10.65 -12.72
N PHE A 128 5.87 9.52 -13.41
CA PHE A 128 5.78 8.20 -12.79
C PHE A 128 6.96 7.92 -11.85
N ILE A 129 8.19 8.13 -12.33
CA ILE A 129 9.40 7.99 -11.50
C ILE A 129 9.40 8.99 -10.37
N HIS A 130 9.01 10.24 -10.63
CA HIS A 130 8.89 11.28 -9.61
C HIS A 130 7.91 10.88 -8.51
N LEU A 131 6.74 10.35 -8.88
CA LEU A 131 5.74 9.88 -7.91
C LEU A 131 6.26 8.73 -7.03
N GLN A 132 7.04 7.81 -7.60
CA GLN A 132 7.70 6.75 -6.81
C GLN A 132 8.68 7.33 -5.78
N VAL A 133 9.47 8.32 -6.17
CA VAL A 133 10.39 9.04 -5.27
C VAL A 133 9.61 9.77 -4.18
N GLU A 134 8.52 10.45 -4.54
CA GLU A 134 7.64 11.15 -3.59
C GLU A 134 6.99 10.18 -2.59
N CYS A 135 6.52 9.02 -3.02
CA CYS A 135 6.02 7.97 -2.13
C CYS A 135 7.07 7.56 -1.09
N ARG A 136 8.33 7.37 -1.53
CA ARG A 136 9.43 7.04 -0.63
C ARG A 136 9.76 8.18 0.35
N ASN A 137 9.80 9.41 -0.13
CA ASN A 137 10.07 10.60 0.68
C ASN A 137 8.97 10.83 1.71
N LEU A 138 7.71 10.64 1.31
CA LEU A 138 6.56 10.71 2.20
C LEU A 138 6.68 9.68 3.33
N TRP A 139 7.03 8.43 2.99
CA TRP A 139 7.28 7.40 3.99
C TRP A 139 8.40 7.78 4.97
N LYS A 140 9.53 8.28 4.46
CA LYS A 140 10.64 8.73 5.31
C LYS A 140 10.21 9.84 6.28
N ARG A 141 9.45 10.81 5.77
CA ARG A 141 8.99 11.96 6.55
C ARG A 141 7.95 11.60 7.62
N LEU A 142 7.11 10.59 7.38
CA LEU A 142 5.97 10.30 8.25
C LEU A 142 6.17 9.08 9.13
N PHE A 143 6.83 8.02 8.64
CA PHE A 143 6.76 6.69 9.24
C PHE A 143 8.11 6.16 9.73
N THR A 144 9.22 6.83 9.46
CA THR A 144 10.47 6.52 10.15
C THR A 144 10.47 7.10 11.56
N PRO A 145 11.25 6.56 12.50
CA PRO A 145 11.38 7.16 13.84
C PRO A 145 11.74 8.64 13.77
N ALA A 146 12.69 9.00 12.92
CA ALA A 146 13.13 10.38 12.73
C ALA A 146 12.04 11.32 12.19
N GLY A 147 11.11 10.80 11.39
CA GLY A 147 9.99 11.57 10.87
C GLY A 147 8.76 11.57 11.80
N PHE A 148 8.48 10.43 12.43
CA PHE A 148 7.28 10.25 13.26
C PHE A 148 7.34 11.01 14.58
N PHE A 149 8.43 10.89 15.35
CA PHE A 149 8.50 11.47 16.69
C PHE A 149 8.39 13.01 16.73
N PRO A 150 8.97 13.79 15.80
CA PRO A 150 8.73 15.23 15.75
C PRO A 150 7.26 15.59 15.53
N GLN A 151 6.54 14.84 14.69
CA GLN A 151 5.12 15.07 14.46
C GLN A 151 4.29 14.75 15.71
N LEU A 152 4.56 13.61 16.36
CA LEU A 152 3.91 13.23 17.60
C LEU A 152 4.12 14.30 18.68
N ARG A 153 5.34 14.82 18.83
CA ARG A 153 5.65 15.91 19.76
C ARG A 153 4.81 17.14 19.47
N CYS A 154 4.73 17.56 18.20
CA CYS A 154 3.93 18.73 17.81
C CYS A 154 2.45 18.56 18.17
N VAL A 155 1.87 17.38 17.93
CA VAL A 155 0.46 17.09 18.30
C VAL A 155 0.26 17.14 19.82
N LEU A 156 1.19 16.59 20.59
CA LEU A 156 1.11 16.60 22.06
C LEU A 156 1.28 18.01 22.66
N GLU A 157 2.10 18.85 22.04
CA GLU A 157 2.27 20.26 22.46
C GLU A 157 1.03 21.10 22.16
N GLN A 158 0.37 20.87 21.00
CA GLN A 158 -0.88 21.57 20.63
C GLN A 158 -2.09 21.11 21.45
N GLY A 159 -2.12 19.86 21.91
CA GLY A 159 -3.20 19.31 22.72
C GLY A 159 -3.09 19.63 24.22
N ARG A 160 -2.08 20.36 24.70
CA ARG A 160 -2.00 20.80 26.09
C ARG A 160 -2.96 21.95 26.32
N PRO A 161 -3.92 21.84 27.27
CA PRO A 161 -4.73 22.97 27.66
C PRO A 161 -3.81 24.07 28.19
N SER A 162 -4.03 25.29 27.76
CA SER A 162 -3.39 26.47 28.34
C SER A 162 -3.65 26.47 29.87
N ARG A 163 -2.58 26.46 30.64
CA ARG A 163 -2.65 26.61 32.11
C ARG A 163 -3.07 28.02 32.49
#